data_f47c60e574fafc17b57b51a8c7fe2501
#
_entry.id   f47c60e574fafc17b57b51a8c7fe2501
#
_cell.length_a   1.000
_cell.length_b   1.000
_cell.length_c   1.000
_cell.angle_alpha   90.00
_cell.angle_beta   90.00
_cell.angle_gamma   90.00
#
_symmetry.space_group_name_H-M   'P 1'
#
loop_
_entity.id
_entity.type
_entity.pdbx_description
1 polymer ?
#
loop_
_entity_poly.entity_id
_entity_poly.type
_entity_poly.pdbx_seq_one_letter_code
_entity_poly.pdbx_strand_id
1 'polypeptide(L)'
;KTKITVKDATTDGYVIEMTTTNVKMEGNKEVAQQMINMMDQYLGNIPLLLKTDANGKVKDILNYSEVQTKASKLAMVLIDSLYKAKPEMEKALPKYKMAMSVNNQLTKEAFIKSVENNTFFILFGKTLKTGDKGEMNMQGIKTSVTYEVNKEPNALNIIGKIKGNMTEDD
;
A
#
# COMPACT_ATOMS: atom_id res chain seq x y z
N LYS A 1 8.33 -4.39 -4.01
CA LYS A 1 9.17 -3.17 -4.03
C LYS A 1 8.31 -1.98 -4.42
N THR A 2 8.55 -0.82 -3.81
CA THR A 2 7.90 0.44 -4.19
C THR A 2 8.96 1.34 -4.83
N LYS A 3 8.68 1.78 -6.06
CA LYS A 3 9.48 2.81 -6.76
C LYS A 3 8.74 4.13 -6.61
N ILE A 4 9.48 5.17 -6.28
CA ILE A 4 8.98 6.53 -6.12
C ILE A 4 9.78 7.44 -7.02
N THR A 5 9.08 8.26 -7.80
CA THR A 5 9.68 9.20 -8.74
C THR A 5 9.02 10.55 -8.54
N VAL A 6 9.80 11.59 -8.27
CA VAL A 6 9.31 12.96 -8.27
C VAL A 6 9.17 13.41 -9.73
N LYS A 7 7.94 13.71 -10.15
CA LYS A 7 7.62 14.16 -11.53
C LYS A 7 7.69 15.68 -11.64
N ASP A 8 7.32 16.37 -10.57
CA ASP A 8 7.33 17.82 -10.50
C ASP A 8 7.59 18.29 -9.06
N ALA A 9 8.27 19.43 -8.93
CA ALA A 9 8.60 20.05 -7.66
C ALA A 9 8.42 21.56 -7.75
N THR A 10 7.57 22.11 -6.89
CA THR A 10 7.28 23.54 -6.77
C THR A 10 7.45 24.01 -5.33
N THR A 11 7.34 25.30 -5.09
CA THR A 11 7.32 25.85 -3.73
C THR A 11 6.14 25.33 -2.89
N ASP A 12 5.04 24.93 -3.55
CA ASP A 12 3.80 24.51 -2.90
C ASP A 12 3.77 22.99 -2.59
N GLY A 13 4.71 22.22 -3.19
CA GLY A 13 4.81 20.79 -2.97
C GLY A 13 5.30 20.00 -4.18
N TYR A 14 4.94 18.71 -4.21
CA TYR A 14 5.47 17.77 -5.19
C TYR A 14 4.35 17.01 -5.90
N VAL A 15 4.62 16.63 -7.15
CA VAL A 15 3.89 15.56 -7.84
C VAL A 15 4.77 14.32 -7.84
N ILE A 16 4.28 13.25 -7.22
CA ILE A 16 5.00 12.02 -6.99
C ILE A 16 4.30 10.88 -7.71
N GLU A 17 5.06 10.13 -8.50
CA GLU A 17 4.64 8.87 -9.08
C GLU A 17 5.13 7.73 -8.18
N MET A 18 4.21 6.91 -7.68
CA MET A 18 4.50 5.74 -6.86
C MET A 18 4.02 4.49 -7.57
N THR A 19 4.94 3.56 -7.84
CA THR A 19 4.66 2.27 -8.47
C THR A 19 5.09 1.14 -7.55
N THR A 20 4.20 0.19 -7.29
CA THR A 20 4.53 -1.03 -6.53
C THR A 20 4.75 -2.19 -7.50
N THR A 21 5.91 -2.83 -7.42
CA THR A 21 6.30 -3.97 -8.25
C THR A 21 6.76 -5.12 -7.39
N ASN A 22 6.75 -6.34 -7.96
CA ASN A 22 7.27 -7.54 -7.28
C ASN A 22 6.64 -7.76 -5.89
N VAL A 23 5.31 -7.72 -5.82
CA VAL A 23 4.58 -8.08 -4.62
C VAL A 23 4.87 -9.54 -4.30
N LYS A 24 5.30 -9.81 -3.06
CA LYS A 24 5.43 -11.18 -2.54
C LYS A 24 4.35 -11.38 -1.51
N MET A 25 3.67 -12.50 -1.58
CA MET A 25 2.68 -12.91 -0.58
C MET A 25 3.19 -14.17 0.11
N GLU A 26 3.09 -14.18 1.43
CA GLU A 26 3.37 -15.36 2.25
C GLU A 26 2.12 -16.22 2.37
N GLY A 27 2.31 -17.53 2.52
CA GLY A 27 1.21 -18.49 2.66
C GLY A 27 1.29 -19.63 1.63
N ASN A 28 0.14 -20.20 1.29
CA ASN A 28 0.05 -21.24 0.26
C ASN A 28 0.50 -20.65 -1.09
N LYS A 29 1.56 -21.24 -1.67
CA LYS A 29 2.21 -20.73 -2.90
C LYS A 29 1.26 -20.59 -4.09
N GLU A 30 0.33 -21.53 -4.23
CA GLU A 30 -0.63 -21.56 -5.33
C GLU A 30 -1.64 -20.43 -5.22
N VAL A 31 -2.20 -20.24 -4.02
CA VAL A 31 -3.11 -19.13 -3.71
C VAL A 31 -2.42 -17.78 -3.84
N ALA A 32 -1.21 -17.66 -3.30
CA ALA A 32 -0.42 -16.44 -3.40
C ALA A 32 -0.13 -16.07 -4.86
N GLN A 33 0.26 -17.06 -5.70
CA GLN A 33 0.52 -16.81 -7.12
C GLN A 33 -0.75 -16.41 -7.89
N GLN A 34 -1.89 -17.04 -7.60
CA GLN A 34 -3.18 -16.65 -8.21
C GLN A 34 -3.56 -15.21 -7.84
N MET A 35 -3.39 -14.82 -6.57
CA MET A 35 -3.65 -13.46 -6.12
C MET A 35 -2.73 -12.44 -6.80
N ILE A 36 -1.44 -12.74 -6.92
CA ILE A 36 -0.47 -11.88 -7.62
C ILE A 36 -0.87 -11.73 -9.09
N ASN A 37 -1.20 -12.82 -9.77
CA ASN A 37 -1.64 -12.78 -11.17
C ASN A 37 -2.91 -11.94 -11.35
N MET A 38 -3.88 -12.05 -10.44
CA MET A 38 -5.09 -11.22 -10.47
C MET A 38 -4.76 -9.74 -10.21
N MET A 39 -3.90 -9.45 -9.24
CA MET A 39 -3.46 -8.07 -9.00
C MET A 39 -2.78 -7.48 -10.24
N ASP A 40 -1.89 -8.22 -10.89
CA ASP A 40 -1.20 -7.78 -12.11
C ASP A 40 -2.18 -7.59 -13.28
N GLN A 41 -3.16 -8.47 -13.42
CA GLN A 41 -4.16 -8.40 -14.48
C GLN A 41 -5.11 -7.21 -14.33
N TYR A 42 -5.58 -6.93 -13.13
CA TYR A 42 -6.64 -5.93 -12.89
C TYR A 42 -6.12 -4.57 -12.44
N LEU A 43 -5.09 -4.54 -11.61
CA LEU A 43 -4.45 -3.29 -11.21
C LEU A 43 -3.36 -2.90 -12.20
N GLY A 44 -2.67 -3.92 -12.77
CA GLY A 44 -1.48 -3.68 -13.57
C GLY A 44 -0.42 -2.92 -12.75
N ASN A 45 0.58 -2.41 -13.43
CA ASN A 45 1.54 -1.50 -12.82
C ASN A 45 1.05 -0.05 -12.87
N ILE A 46 -0.22 0.20 -12.43
CA ILE A 46 -0.73 1.57 -12.43
C ILE A 46 0.06 2.36 -11.40
N PRO A 47 0.74 3.43 -11.81
CA PRO A 47 1.33 4.34 -10.86
C PRO A 47 0.23 5.11 -10.15
N LEU A 48 0.39 5.32 -8.84
CA LEU A 48 -0.34 6.35 -8.13
C LEU A 48 0.32 7.69 -8.39
N LEU A 49 -0.44 8.65 -8.92
CA LEU A 49 0.02 10.03 -9.10
C LEU A 49 -0.47 10.86 -7.91
N LEU A 50 0.43 11.19 -7.03
CA LEU A 50 0.15 11.86 -5.76
C LEU A 50 0.54 13.33 -5.84
N LYS A 51 -0.33 14.21 -5.40
CA LYS A 51 0.00 15.61 -5.11
C LYS A 51 0.23 15.75 -3.61
N THR A 52 1.38 16.30 -3.21
CA THR A 52 1.70 16.58 -1.81
C THR A 52 1.88 18.07 -1.58
N ASP A 53 1.89 18.49 -0.32
CA ASP A 53 2.44 19.81 0.05
C ASP A 53 3.98 19.74 0.19
N ALA A 54 4.59 20.87 0.51
CA ALA A 54 6.04 21.00 0.68
C ALA A 54 6.60 20.11 1.81
N ASN A 55 5.77 19.70 2.76
CA ASN A 55 6.12 18.80 3.87
C ASN A 55 5.92 17.32 3.53
N GLY A 56 5.48 17.01 2.30
CA GLY A 56 5.23 15.64 1.85
C GLY A 56 3.89 15.07 2.27
N LYS A 57 3.01 15.86 2.89
CA LYS A 57 1.64 15.41 3.21
C LYS A 57 0.84 15.27 1.93
N VAL A 58 0.23 14.11 1.72
CA VAL A 58 -0.58 13.83 0.54
C VAL A 58 -1.85 14.68 0.57
N LYS A 59 -2.09 15.46 -0.48
CA LYS A 59 -3.26 16.33 -0.63
C LYS A 59 -4.27 15.74 -1.61
N ASP A 60 -3.79 15.04 -2.63
CA ASP A 60 -4.65 14.51 -3.67
C ASP A 60 -4.01 13.30 -4.37
N ILE A 61 -4.87 12.49 -5.01
CA ILE A 61 -4.50 11.44 -5.95
C ILE A 61 -5.02 11.86 -7.32
N LEU A 62 -4.11 12.28 -8.20
CA LEU A 62 -4.46 12.92 -9.47
C LEU A 62 -5.17 11.96 -10.45
N ASN A 63 -4.85 10.66 -10.39
CA ASN A 63 -5.47 9.62 -11.20
C ASN A 63 -6.42 8.72 -10.40
N TYR A 64 -7.06 9.27 -9.36
CA TYR A 64 -7.93 8.51 -8.45
C TYR A 64 -9.03 7.72 -9.19
N SER A 65 -9.72 8.32 -10.15
CA SER A 65 -10.80 7.67 -10.87
C SER A 65 -10.37 6.39 -11.60
N GLU A 66 -9.18 6.41 -12.21
CA GLU A 66 -8.60 5.22 -12.86
C GLU A 66 -8.28 4.14 -11.84
N VAL A 67 -7.59 4.53 -10.75
CA VAL A 67 -7.20 3.62 -9.67
C VAL A 67 -8.43 2.99 -9.02
N GLN A 68 -9.44 3.79 -8.67
CA GLN A 68 -10.69 3.32 -8.09
C GLN A 68 -11.41 2.32 -9.00
N THR A 69 -11.52 2.65 -10.30
CA THR A 69 -12.20 1.77 -11.28
C THR A 69 -11.54 0.39 -11.33
N LYS A 70 -10.20 0.35 -11.36
CA LYS A 70 -9.47 -0.91 -11.44
C LYS A 70 -9.50 -1.66 -10.10
N ALA A 71 -9.39 -0.96 -8.98
CA ALA A 71 -9.52 -1.56 -7.65
C ALA A 71 -10.93 -2.16 -7.44
N SER A 72 -11.98 -1.47 -7.88
CA SER A 72 -13.36 -1.99 -7.83
C SER A 72 -13.52 -3.26 -8.69
N LYS A 73 -12.94 -3.28 -9.89
CA LYS A 73 -12.99 -4.48 -10.75
C LYS A 73 -12.28 -5.66 -10.08
N LEU A 74 -11.08 -5.47 -9.54
CA LEU A 74 -10.36 -6.52 -8.81
C LEU A 74 -11.18 -7.02 -7.62
N ALA A 75 -11.74 -6.11 -6.82
CA ALA A 75 -12.56 -6.46 -5.67
C ALA A 75 -13.77 -7.30 -6.06
N MET A 76 -14.46 -6.96 -7.16
CA MET A 76 -15.60 -7.76 -7.65
C MET A 76 -15.18 -9.16 -8.07
N VAL A 77 -14.04 -9.31 -8.77
CA VAL A 77 -13.53 -10.63 -9.16
C VAL A 77 -13.18 -11.49 -7.94
N LEU A 78 -12.57 -10.89 -6.91
CA LEU A 78 -12.26 -11.57 -5.66
C LEU A 78 -13.52 -12.01 -4.91
N ILE A 79 -14.53 -11.12 -4.84
CA ILE A 79 -15.84 -11.44 -4.26
C ILE A 79 -16.50 -12.58 -5.02
N ASP A 80 -16.54 -12.53 -6.37
CA ASP A 80 -17.11 -13.57 -7.20
C ASP A 80 -16.43 -14.92 -6.97
N SER A 81 -15.11 -14.92 -6.91
CA SER A 81 -14.31 -16.12 -6.64
C SER A 81 -14.61 -16.71 -5.25
N LEU A 82 -14.73 -15.84 -4.24
CA LEU A 82 -15.04 -16.23 -2.88
C LEU A 82 -16.42 -16.91 -2.76
N TYR A 83 -17.46 -16.27 -3.35
CA TYR A 83 -18.82 -16.81 -3.32
C TYR A 83 -18.99 -18.06 -4.19
N LYS A 84 -18.19 -18.19 -5.25
CA LYS A 84 -18.12 -19.43 -6.03
C LYS A 84 -17.49 -20.58 -5.24
N ALA A 85 -16.46 -20.29 -4.44
CA ALA A 85 -15.79 -21.28 -3.60
C ALA A 85 -16.58 -21.65 -2.33
N LYS A 86 -17.38 -20.69 -1.82
CA LYS A 86 -18.17 -20.84 -0.57
C LYS A 86 -19.59 -20.33 -0.76
N PRO A 87 -20.46 -21.07 -1.49
CA PRO A 87 -21.83 -20.63 -1.78
C PRO A 87 -22.70 -20.43 -0.54
N GLU A 88 -22.40 -21.13 0.55
CA GLU A 88 -23.11 -21.02 1.84
C GLU A 88 -22.99 -19.61 2.46
N MET A 89 -21.97 -18.84 2.08
CA MET A 89 -21.81 -17.46 2.56
C MET A 89 -22.95 -16.54 2.14
N GLU A 90 -23.62 -16.83 1.01
CA GLU A 90 -24.73 -16.01 0.52
C GLU A 90 -25.85 -15.88 1.56
N LYS A 91 -26.08 -16.93 2.37
CA LYS A 91 -27.11 -16.92 3.44
C LYS A 91 -26.72 -16.03 4.61
N ALA A 92 -25.43 -16.02 4.98
CA ALA A 92 -24.95 -15.26 6.14
C ALA A 92 -24.68 -13.79 5.78
N LEU A 93 -24.07 -13.56 4.61
CA LEU A 93 -23.72 -12.24 4.08
C LEU A 93 -23.99 -12.22 2.58
N PRO A 94 -25.10 -11.64 2.13
CA PRO A 94 -25.40 -11.53 0.71
C PRO A 94 -24.30 -10.83 -0.08
N LYS A 95 -23.91 -11.39 -1.24
CA LYS A 95 -22.82 -10.93 -2.09
C LYS A 95 -22.90 -9.42 -2.41
N TYR A 96 -24.12 -8.93 -2.68
CA TYR A 96 -24.30 -7.49 -2.96
C TYR A 96 -23.94 -6.60 -1.77
N LYS A 97 -24.20 -7.05 -0.51
CA LYS A 97 -23.81 -6.29 0.68
C LYS A 97 -22.29 -6.22 0.84
N MET A 98 -21.60 -7.33 0.56
CA MET A 98 -20.14 -7.35 0.56
C MET A 98 -19.58 -6.41 -0.52
N ALA A 99 -20.12 -6.47 -1.73
CA ALA A 99 -19.72 -5.58 -2.83
C ALA A 99 -19.92 -4.10 -2.48
N MET A 100 -21.07 -3.74 -1.90
CA MET A 100 -21.33 -2.38 -1.43
C MET A 100 -20.34 -1.96 -0.33
N SER A 101 -20.09 -2.82 0.65
CA SER A 101 -19.15 -2.54 1.74
C SER A 101 -17.76 -2.26 1.20
N VAL A 102 -17.26 -3.09 0.28
CA VAL A 102 -15.94 -2.90 -0.33
C VAL A 102 -15.88 -1.61 -1.14
N ASN A 103 -16.89 -1.33 -1.96
CA ASN A 103 -16.92 -0.08 -2.74
C ASN A 103 -16.95 1.17 -1.85
N ASN A 104 -17.66 1.13 -0.71
CA ASN A 104 -17.68 2.23 0.26
C ASN A 104 -16.33 2.45 0.95
N GLN A 105 -15.43 1.47 0.93
CA GLN A 105 -14.07 1.59 1.45
C GLN A 105 -13.05 2.07 0.40
N LEU A 106 -13.41 2.02 -0.89
CA LEU A 106 -12.56 2.49 -1.98
C LEU A 106 -12.74 4.00 -2.21
N THR A 107 -12.65 4.79 -1.14
CA THR A 107 -12.73 6.25 -1.21
C THR A 107 -11.35 6.87 -1.41
N LYS A 108 -11.31 8.11 -1.92
CA LYS A 108 -10.05 8.84 -2.09
C LYS A 108 -9.32 9.02 -0.76
N GLU A 109 -10.06 9.31 0.29
CA GLU A 109 -9.56 9.51 1.65
C GLU A 109 -8.93 8.22 2.21
N ALA A 110 -9.56 7.07 1.96
CA ALA A 110 -9.02 5.77 2.37
C ALA A 110 -7.72 5.46 1.63
N PHE A 111 -7.64 5.75 0.32
CA PHE A 111 -6.41 5.60 -0.45
C PHE A 111 -5.31 6.56 0.05
N ILE A 112 -5.62 7.84 0.29
CA ILE A 112 -4.66 8.81 0.85
C ILE A 112 -4.11 8.29 2.17
N LYS A 113 -4.98 7.88 3.08
CA LYS A 113 -4.57 7.34 4.39
C LYS A 113 -3.69 6.09 4.25
N SER A 114 -4.02 5.19 3.31
CA SER A 114 -3.19 4.01 3.04
C SER A 114 -1.81 4.39 2.52
N VAL A 115 -1.73 5.39 1.64
CA VAL A 115 -0.47 5.89 1.08
C VAL A 115 0.37 6.57 2.16
N GLU A 116 -0.22 7.42 3.01
CA GLU A 116 0.47 8.12 4.10
C GLU A 116 1.08 7.15 5.13
N ASN A 117 0.51 5.96 5.26
CA ASN A 117 1.08 4.89 6.09
C ASN A 117 2.28 4.17 5.42
N ASN A 118 2.60 4.49 4.16
CA ASN A 118 3.78 3.95 3.51
C ASN A 118 5.05 4.54 4.13
N THR A 119 6.06 3.71 4.30
CA THR A 119 7.34 4.07 4.93
C THR A 119 7.97 5.32 4.33
N PHE A 120 7.86 5.53 3.01
CA PHE A 120 8.39 6.72 2.36
C PHE A 120 7.76 8.01 2.93
N PHE A 121 6.43 8.06 3.05
CA PHE A 121 5.73 9.26 3.54
C PHE A 121 5.96 9.47 5.04
N ILE A 122 6.11 8.40 5.82
CA ILE A 122 6.49 8.45 7.24
C ILE A 122 7.88 9.07 7.40
N LEU A 123 8.79 8.82 6.44
CA LEU A 123 10.17 9.30 6.47
C LEU A 123 10.40 10.61 5.70
N PHE A 124 9.40 11.10 4.99
CA PHE A 124 9.50 12.30 4.16
C PHE A 124 9.93 13.52 5.01
N GLY A 125 10.91 14.25 4.52
CA GLY A 125 11.45 15.42 5.21
C GLY A 125 12.31 15.12 6.45
N LYS A 126 12.51 13.86 6.81
CA LYS A 126 13.39 13.47 7.92
C LYS A 126 14.83 13.27 7.46
N THR A 127 15.77 13.75 8.25
CA THR A 127 17.18 13.42 8.06
C THR A 127 17.46 12.16 8.86
N LEU A 128 17.78 11.06 8.17
CA LEU A 128 18.07 9.78 8.79
C LEU A 128 19.55 9.44 8.71
N LYS A 129 20.06 8.80 9.76
CA LYS A 129 21.40 8.20 9.84
C LYS A 129 21.26 6.72 10.20
N THR A 130 22.26 5.94 9.83
CA THR A 130 22.36 4.55 10.26
C THR A 130 22.40 4.48 11.78
N GLY A 131 21.51 3.65 12.35
CA GLY A 131 21.33 3.50 13.80
C GLY A 131 20.18 4.32 14.38
N ASP A 132 19.60 5.28 13.64
CA ASP A 132 18.41 6.01 14.09
C ASP A 132 17.25 5.04 14.37
N LYS A 133 16.47 5.36 15.38
CA LYS A 133 15.30 4.58 15.78
C LYS A 133 14.02 5.33 15.46
N GLY A 134 13.00 4.60 15.09
CA GLY A 134 11.66 5.11 14.85
C GLY A 134 10.59 4.13 15.30
N GLU A 135 9.34 4.56 15.22
CA GLU A 135 8.19 3.70 15.43
C GLU A 135 7.40 3.60 14.14
N MET A 136 6.95 2.40 13.83
CA MET A 136 6.00 2.13 12.75
C MET A 136 4.77 1.45 13.32
N ASN A 137 3.61 1.78 12.77
CA ASN A 137 2.38 1.07 13.08
C ASN A 137 2.15 0.00 12.00
N MET A 138 2.28 -1.26 12.39
CA MET A 138 1.98 -2.39 11.51
C MET A 138 0.70 -3.07 11.99
N GLN A 139 -0.38 -2.91 11.24
CA GLN A 139 -1.69 -3.53 11.55
C GLN A 139 -2.21 -3.22 12.97
N GLY A 140 -1.98 -2.00 13.45
CA GLY A 140 -2.40 -1.59 14.80
C GLY A 140 -1.35 -1.81 15.88
N ILE A 141 -0.26 -2.52 15.61
CA ILE A 141 0.82 -2.79 16.56
C ILE A 141 1.95 -1.77 16.34
N LYS A 142 2.28 -1.01 17.40
CA LYS A 142 3.45 -0.14 17.38
C LYS A 142 4.72 -0.98 17.47
N THR A 143 5.56 -0.84 16.45
CA THR A 143 6.78 -1.63 16.32
C THR A 143 7.99 -0.71 16.24
N SER A 144 9.03 -1.02 16.98
CA SER A 144 10.29 -0.27 16.93
C SER A 144 11.10 -0.67 15.69
N VAL A 145 11.59 0.33 14.97
CA VAL A 145 12.39 0.15 13.75
C VAL A 145 13.75 0.81 13.94
N THR A 146 14.81 0.11 13.56
CA THR A 146 16.15 0.69 13.46
C THR A 146 16.49 0.86 11.98
N TYR A 147 16.92 2.05 11.58
CA TYR A 147 17.21 2.38 10.19
C TYR A 147 18.69 2.16 9.87
N GLU A 148 18.93 1.59 8.69
CA GLU A 148 20.24 1.52 8.05
C GLU A 148 20.17 2.35 6.77
N VAL A 149 21.06 3.33 6.65
CA VAL A 149 21.04 4.32 5.55
C VAL A 149 22.32 4.17 4.73
N ASN A 150 22.18 3.75 3.49
CA ASN A 150 23.27 3.60 2.54
C ASN A 150 23.09 4.64 1.41
N LYS A 151 24.06 5.54 1.26
CA LYS A 151 24.09 6.53 0.18
C LYS A 151 24.91 6.01 -0.98
N GLU A 152 24.31 6.00 -2.15
CA GLU A 152 24.96 5.77 -3.43
C GLU A 152 24.93 7.05 -4.27
N PRO A 153 25.76 7.19 -5.32
CA PRO A 153 25.87 8.42 -6.10
C PRO A 153 24.52 8.95 -6.63
N ASN A 154 23.59 8.04 -6.98
CA ASN A 154 22.28 8.36 -7.55
C ASN A 154 21.12 7.71 -6.80
N ALA A 155 21.33 7.18 -5.60
CA ALA A 155 20.31 6.49 -4.83
C ALA A 155 20.54 6.62 -3.33
N LEU A 156 19.44 6.61 -2.59
CA LEU A 156 19.41 6.50 -1.14
C LEU A 156 18.66 5.21 -0.77
N ASN A 157 19.39 4.24 -0.23
CA ASN A 157 18.79 3.01 0.27
C ASN A 157 18.54 3.13 1.76
N ILE A 158 17.28 2.96 2.18
CA ILE A 158 16.88 2.96 3.58
C ILE A 158 16.30 1.59 3.89
N ILE A 159 16.90 0.88 4.84
CA ILE A 159 16.46 -0.42 5.30
C ILE A 159 15.98 -0.29 6.74
N GLY A 160 14.69 -0.52 6.97
CA GLY A 160 14.13 -0.61 8.31
C GLY A 160 14.27 -2.04 8.85
N LYS A 161 15.05 -2.24 9.91
CA LYS A 161 15.15 -3.51 10.63
C LYS A 161 14.18 -3.52 11.79
N ILE A 162 13.21 -4.42 11.74
CA ILE A 162 12.21 -4.61 12.79
C ILE A 162 12.69 -5.75 13.70
N LYS A 163 12.83 -5.47 14.99
CA LYS A 163 12.94 -6.53 15.99
C LYS A 163 11.54 -6.83 16.49
N GLY A 164 10.92 -7.89 15.98
CA GLY A 164 9.72 -8.45 16.55
C GLY A 164 10.12 -9.37 17.71
N ASN A 165 9.72 -9.05 18.92
CA ASN A 165 9.49 -10.09 19.90
C ASN A 165 8.10 -10.65 19.55
N MET A 166 8.04 -11.70 18.74
CA MET A 166 6.91 -12.60 18.81
C MET A 166 7.08 -13.34 20.14
N THR A 167 6.41 -12.92 21.17
CA THR A 167 6.12 -13.81 22.27
C THR A 167 5.13 -14.83 21.69
N GLU A 168 5.61 -16.05 21.50
CA GLU A 168 4.74 -17.21 21.47
C GLU A 168 4.11 -17.26 22.86
N ASP A 169 2.92 -16.74 23.00
CA ASP A 169 2.07 -16.98 24.15
C ASP A 169 0.81 -17.65 23.63
N ASP A 170 0.78 -18.97 23.93
CA ASP A 170 -0.31 -19.96 24.13
C ASP A 170 -1.46 -20.01 23.09
#